data_3aeb51f19dbb02598f53dcb812555fc1
#
_entry.id   3aeb51f19dbb02598f53dcb812555fc1
#
_cell.length_a   1.000
_cell.length_b   1.000
_cell.length_c   1.000
_cell.angle_alpha   90.00
_cell.angle_beta   90.00
_cell.angle_gamma   90.00
#
_symmetry.space_group_name_H-M   'P 1'
#
loop_
_entity.id
_entity.type
_entity.pdbx_description
1 polymer ?
#
loop_
_entity_poly.entity_id
_entity_poly.type
_entity_poly.pdbx_seq_one_letter_code
_entity_poly.pdbx_strand_id
1 'polypeptide(L)'
;MPRLLLLATTMLVVALLAVVAHHDRPGPPLGAVLDGADRRALDAVPMRRGADPPPADPAVDLTDPAAVARAYMTAARSTTPDDGGRTRRSAVPYAAPGSPAAVGIVVLDPPLPGQVRTAAVTALDLAATAEDDRRRAYRAGVTTSTGPPGGTGVAAAADAYVVLARQPDGHWLVVADASEPLEGDV
;
A
#
# COMPACT_ATOMS: atom_id res chain seq x y z
N MET A 1 20.59 61.05 7.02
CA MET A 1 19.75 59.86 7.10
C MET A 1 19.58 59.07 5.77
N PRO A 2 19.71 59.60 4.54
CA PRO A 2 19.52 58.79 3.31
C PRO A 2 20.61 57.72 3.05
N ARG A 3 21.84 57.92 3.53
CA ARG A 3 22.95 56.95 3.31
C ARG A 3 22.82 55.65 4.10
N LEU A 4 22.19 55.70 5.26
CA LEU A 4 21.95 54.47 6.07
C LEU A 4 20.87 53.57 5.46
N LEU A 5 19.86 54.18 4.87
CA LEU A 5 18.78 53.45 4.17
C LEU A 5 19.29 52.75 2.91
N LEU A 6 20.22 53.37 2.17
CA LEU A 6 20.81 52.82 0.97
C LEU A 6 21.72 51.61 1.29
N LEU A 7 22.47 51.62 2.39
CA LEU A 7 23.27 50.52 2.85
C LEU A 7 22.42 49.34 3.34
N ALA A 8 21.31 49.58 4.02
CA ALA A 8 20.41 48.53 4.48
C ALA A 8 19.70 47.80 3.32
N THR A 9 19.27 48.55 2.29
CA THR A 9 18.65 47.91 1.10
C THR A 9 19.65 47.10 0.27
N THR A 10 20.91 47.54 0.13
CA THR A 10 21.94 46.77 -0.60
C THR A 10 22.28 45.50 0.14
N MET A 11 22.39 45.50 1.47
CA MET A 11 22.65 44.32 2.27
C MET A 11 21.49 43.28 2.18
N LEU A 12 20.24 43.78 2.17
CA LEU A 12 19.06 42.90 2.03
C LEU A 12 19.02 42.21 0.67
N VAL A 13 19.33 42.93 -0.42
CA VAL A 13 19.36 42.40 -1.78
C VAL A 13 20.48 41.36 -1.93
N VAL A 14 21.67 41.61 -1.38
CA VAL A 14 22.79 40.64 -1.42
C VAL A 14 22.45 39.39 -0.60
N ALA A 15 21.80 39.53 0.56
CA ALA A 15 21.36 38.38 1.36
C ALA A 15 20.29 37.55 0.61
N LEU A 16 19.33 38.20 -0.04
CA LEU A 16 18.29 37.52 -0.83
C LEU A 16 18.87 36.79 -2.04
N LEU A 17 19.82 37.40 -2.76
CA LEU A 17 20.53 36.74 -3.87
C LEU A 17 21.38 35.55 -3.41
N ALA A 18 22.00 35.64 -2.23
CA ALA A 18 22.76 34.52 -1.66
C ALA A 18 21.86 33.34 -1.27
N VAL A 19 20.64 33.59 -0.76
CA VAL A 19 19.65 32.56 -0.44
C VAL A 19 19.14 31.89 -1.72
N VAL A 20 18.82 32.65 -2.75
CA VAL A 20 18.36 32.11 -4.05
C VAL A 20 19.47 31.28 -4.70
N ALA A 21 20.72 31.77 -4.72
CA ALA A 21 21.86 31.02 -5.26
C ALA A 21 22.18 29.74 -4.47
N HIS A 22 21.77 29.65 -3.19
CA HIS A 22 21.93 28.45 -2.39
C HIS A 22 20.82 27.42 -2.66
N HIS A 23 19.61 27.88 -3.01
CA HIS A 23 18.48 27.01 -3.36
C HIS A 23 18.60 26.38 -4.77
N ASP A 24 19.26 27.11 -5.71
CA ASP A 24 19.45 26.65 -7.08
C ASP A 24 20.71 25.77 -7.29
N ARG A 25 21.39 25.37 -6.23
CA ARG A 25 22.43 24.35 -6.40
C ARG A 25 21.74 23.03 -6.73
N PRO A 26 21.90 22.50 -7.95
CA PRO A 26 21.44 21.14 -8.25
C PRO A 26 22.11 20.22 -7.24
N GLY A 27 21.30 19.54 -6.43
CA GLY A 27 21.79 18.49 -5.55
C GLY A 27 22.59 17.49 -6.39
N PRO A 28 23.58 16.80 -5.83
CA PRO A 28 24.30 15.78 -6.57
C PRO A 28 23.28 14.84 -7.20
N PRO A 29 23.43 14.49 -8.49
CA PRO A 29 22.52 13.60 -9.17
C PRO A 29 22.38 12.34 -8.30
N LEU A 30 21.12 11.90 -8.07
CA LEU A 30 20.81 10.73 -7.22
C LEU A 30 21.67 9.50 -7.54
N GLY A 31 22.22 9.44 -8.78
CA GLY A 31 23.18 8.43 -9.20
C GLY A 31 24.62 8.60 -8.68
N ALA A 32 24.95 9.74 -8.04
CA ALA A 32 26.30 9.98 -7.49
C ALA A 32 26.41 9.58 -6.00
N VAL A 33 25.29 9.25 -5.37
CA VAL A 33 25.24 8.83 -3.94
C VAL A 33 25.60 7.35 -3.78
N LEU A 34 25.44 6.54 -4.83
CA LEU A 34 25.81 5.12 -4.83
C LEU A 34 27.14 4.94 -5.58
N ASP A 35 28.12 4.36 -4.92
CA ASP A 35 29.37 3.97 -5.56
C ASP A 35 29.14 2.76 -6.51
N GLY A 36 30.19 2.42 -7.30
CA GLY A 36 30.09 1.32 -8.27
C GLY A 36 29.98 -0.07 -7.61
N ALA A 37 30.32 -0.20 -6.31
CA ALA A 37 30.16 -1.44 -5.55
C ALA A 37 28.73 -1.58 -5.06
N ASP A 38 28.13 -0.47 -4.57
CA ASP A 38 26.73 -0.42 -4.13
C ASP A 38 25.77 -0.71 -5.27
N ARG A 39 26.04 -0.16 -6.48
CA ARG A 39 25.23 -0.47 -7.67
C ARG A 39 25.30 -1.94 -8.04
N ARG A 40 26.52 -2.53 -8.06
CA ARG A 40 26.68 -3.96 -8.32
C ARG A 40 26.05 -4.84 -7.27
N ALA A 41 26.04 -4.40 -6.01
CA ALA A 41 25.35 -5.12 -4.92
C ALA A 41 23.82 -5.07 -5.09
N LEU A 42 23.27 -3.95 -5.58
CA LEU A 42 21.85 -3.83 -5.88
C LEU A 42 21.44 -4.66 -7.13
N ASP A 43 22.33 -4.74 -8.12
CA ASP A 43 22.08 -5.49 -9.37
C ASP A 43 22.35 -7.00 -9.22
N ALA A 44 23.24 -7.39 -8.30
CA ALA A 44 23.75 -8.76 -8.19
C ALA A 44 22.83 -9.74 -7.45
N VAL A 45 21.85 -9.25 -6.67
CA VAL A 45 20.88 -10.10 -5.96
C VAL A 45 19.49 -9.51 -6.16
N PRO A 46 18.61 -10.13 -6.97
CA PRO A 46 17.20 -9.84 -6.85
C PRO A 46 16.84 -10.09 -5.38
N MET A 47 16.54 -9.03 -4.63
CA MET A 47 16.05 -9.18 -3.26
C MET A 47 14.73 -9.96 -3.35
N ARG A 48 14.81 -11.27 -3.25
CA ARG A 48 13.66 -12.13 -3.01
C ARG A 48 13.15 -11.77 -1.62
N ARG A 49 12.16 -10.90 -1.59
CA ARG A 49 11.45 -10.54 -0.37
C ARG A 49 10.58 -11.73 0.04
N GLY A 50 11.20 -12.70 0.67
CA GLY A 50 10.52 -13.91 1.16
C GLY A 50 10.24 -14.96 0.07
N ALA A 51 9.57 -16.05 0.43
CA ALA A 51 9.09 -17.07 -0.50
C ALA A 51 8.01 -16.47 -1.43
N ASP A 52 7.76 -17.05 -2.61
CA ASP A 52 6.71 -16.58 -3.53
C ASP A 52 5.33 -16.58 -2.82
N PRO A 53 4.43 -15.65 -3.15
CA PRO A 53 3.10 -15.65 -2.58
C PRO A 53 2.39 -16.98 -2.91
N PRO A 54 1.51 -17.49 -2.03
CA PRO A 54 0.72 -18.66 -2.34
C PRO A 54 -0.15 -18.37 -3.58
N PRO A 55 -0.56 -19.39 -4.34
CA PRO A 55 -1.52 -19.19 -5.43
C PRO A 55 -2.87 -18.69 -4.88
N ALA A 56 -3.66 -18.06 -5.75
CA ALA A 56 -5.04 -17.73 -5.43
C ALA A 56 -5.84 -19.00 -5.08
N ASP A 57 -6.81 -18.87 -4.17
CA ASP A 57 -7.73 -19.96 -3.87
C ASP A 57 -8.54 -20.29 -5.14
N PRO A 58 -8.49 -21.53 -5.63
CA PRO A 58 -9.19 -21.94 -6.85
C PRO A 58 -10.73 -21.87 -6.71
N ALA A 59 -11.26 -21.78 -5.50
CA ALA A 59 -12.68 -21.59 -5.24
C ALA A 59 -13.15 -20.13 -5.47
N VAL A 60 -12.23 -19.18 -5.62
CA VAL A 60 -12.55 -17.77 -5.87
C VAL A 60 -12.68 -17.52 -7.36
N ASP A 61 -13.87 -17.12 -7.80
CA ASP A 61 -14.10 -16.67 -9.17
C ASP A 61 -13.47 -15.30 -9.40
N LEU A 62 -12.37 -15.25 -10.13
CA LEU A 62 -11.67 -14.01 -10.45
C LEU A 62 -12.43 -13.12 -11.46
N THR A 63 -13.50 -13.62 -12.08
CA THR A 63 -14.37 -12.81 -12.94
C THR A 63 -15.49 -12.11 -12.18
N ASP A 64 -15.71 -12.48 -10.91
CA ASP A 64 -16.63 -11.81 -10.00
C ASP A 64 -15.88 -10.81 -9.09
N PRO A 65 -16.05 -9.49 -9.29
CA PRO A 65 -15.37 -8.49 -8.48
C PRO A 65 -15.75 -8.55 -7.00
N ALA A 66 -16.96 -8.98 -6.66
CA ALA A 66 -17.37 -9.12 -5.27
C ALA A 66 -16.69 -10.31 -4.59
N ALA A 67 -16.50 -11.43 -5.30
CA ALA A 67 -15.75 -12.58 -4.80
C ALA A 67 -14.27 -12.21 -4.57
N VAL A 68 -13.65 -11.52 -5.52
CA VAL A 68 -12.25 -11.05 -5.40
C VAL A 68 -12.10 -10.07 -4.24
N ALA A 69 -13.01 -9.09 -4.10
CA ALA A 69 -12.99 -8.14 -2.99
C ALA A 69 -13.06 -8.85 -1.63
N ARG A 70 -13.96 -9.83 -1.47
CA ARG A 70 -14.06 -10.64 -0.23
C ARG A 70 -12.79 -11.42 0.05
N ALA A 71 -12.25 -12.13 -0.94
CA ALA A 71 -11.04 -12.92 -0.81
C ALA A 71 -9.84 -12.07 -0.42
N TYR A 72 -9.64 -10.94 -1.14
CA TYR A 72 -8.59 -9.99 -0.84
C TYR A 72 -8.71 -9.45 0.59
N MET A 73 -9.88 -8.91 0.97
CA MET A 73 -10.06 -8.30 2.29
C MET A 73 -9.88 -9.31 3.41
N THR A 74 -10.37 -10.54 3.25
CA THR A 74 -10.13 -11.62 4.22
C THR A 74 -8.64 -11.91 4.35
N ALA A 75 -7.93 -12.07 3.25
CA ALA A 75 -6.49 -12.33 3.24
C ALA A 75 -5.68 -11.14 3.75
N ALA A 76 -6.02 -9.91 3.31
CA ALA A 76 -5.31 -8.69 3.67
C ALA A 76 -5.50 -8.29 5.15
N ARG A 77 -6.55 -8.73 5.82
CA ARG A 77 -6.81 -8.44 7.24
C ARG A 77 -6.49 -9.63 8.15
N SER A 78 -6.14 -10.80 7.60
CA SER A 78 -5.63 -11.95 8.35
C SER A 78 -4.11 -11.89 8.47
N THR A 79 -3.57 -12.49 9.50
CA THR A 79 -2.12 -12.65 9.70
C THR A 79 -1.85 -14.05 10.22
N THR A 80 -0.99 -14.77 9.53
CA THR A 80 -0.58 -16.14 9.86
C THR A 80 0.90 -16.16 10.24
N PRO A 81 1.40 -17.22 10.88
CA PRO A 81 2.83 -17.38 11.14
C PRO A 81 3.70 -17.33 9.87
N ASP A 82 3.16 -17.76 8.73
CA ASP A 82 3.86 -17.79 7.43
C ASP A 82 4.09 -16.37 6.85
N ASP A 83 3.33 -15.39 7.29
CA ASP A 83 3.55 -13.98 6.91
C ASP A 83 4.83 -13.40 7.53
N GLY A 84 5.48 -14.13 8.42
CA GLY A 84 6.70 -13.67 9.11
C GLY A 84 6.50 -12.40 9.93
N GLY A 85 5.26 -12.09 10.28
CA GLY A 85 4.88 -10.89 11.04
C GLY A 85 5.00 -9.57 10.28
N ARG A 86 5.27 -9.59 8.96
CA ARG A 86 5.57 -8.37 8.19
C ARG A 86 4.70 -8.15 6.96
N THR A 87 4.19 -9.19 6.31
CA THR A 87 3.53 -9.06 5.01
C THR A 87 2.41 -10.07 4.87
N ARG A 88 1.24 -9.61 4.46
CA ARG A 88 0.06 -10.43 4.20
C ARG A 88 0.12 -11.02 2.79
N ARG A 89 0.98 -12.01 2.61
CA ARG A 89 1.31 -12.60 1.31
C ARG A 89 0.13 -13.29 0.63
N SER A 90 -0.80 -13.81 1.42
CA SER A 90 -2.02 -14.44 0.93
C SER A 90 -2.97 -13.49 0.18
N ALA A 91 -2.83 -12.17 0.36
CA ALA A 91 -3.60 -11.17 -0.38
C ALA A 91 -3.02 -10.86 -1.78
N VAL A 92 -1.71 -11.09 -1.98
CA VAL A 92 -1.01 -10.73 -3.22
C VAL A 92 -1.63 -11.35 -4.48
N PRO A 93 -2.11 -12.60 -4.49
CA PRO A 93 -2.73 -13.20 -5.68
C PRO A 93 -3.98 -12.47 -6.19
N TYR A 94 -4.65 -11.71 -5.33
CA TYR A 94 -5.85 -10.94 -5.66
C TYR A 94 -5.55 -9.47 -5.99
N ALA A 95 -4.29 -9.06 -5.92
CA ALA A 95 -3.86 -7.68 -6.17
C ALA A 95 -3.27 -7.52 -7.57
N ALA A 96 -3.55 -6.37 -8.21
CA ALA A 96 -3.00 -6.08 -9.53
C ALA A 96 -1.48 -5.90 -9.45
N PRO A 97 -0.70 -6.53 -10.33
CA PRO A 97 0.75 -6.36 -10.36
C PRO A 97 1.17 -4.90 -10.42
N GLY A 98 2.12 -4.50 -9.59
CA GLY A 98 2.62 -3.13 -9.54
C GLY A 98 1.70 -2.12 -8.83
N SER A 99 0.52 -2.54 -8.37
CA SER A 99 -0.36 -1.68 -7.57
C SER A 99 0.12 -1.59 -6.11
N PRO A 100 -0.29 -0.55 -5.36
CA PRO A 100 -0.06 -0.48 -3.92
C PRO A 100 -0.54 -1.72 -3.17
N ALA A 101 -1.66 -2.30 -3.59
CA ALA A 101 -2.21 -3.52 -3.01
C ALA A 101 -1.28 -4.75 -3.17
N ALA A 102 -0.46 -4.81 -4.24
CA ALA A 102 0.46 -5.91 -4.52
C ALA A 102 1.79 -5.83 -3.76
N VAL A 103 2.14 -4.65 -3.23
CA VAL A 103 3.42 -4.46 -2.50
C VAL A 103 3.46 -5.25 -1.19
N GLY A 104 2.34 -5.79 -0.76
CA GLY A 104 2.15 -6.45 0.52
C GLY A 104 1.92 -5.40 1.62
N ILE A 105 0.83 -5.60 2.35
CA ILE A 105 0.47 -4.70 3.43
C ILE A 105 1.40 -4.98 4.61
N VAL A 106 2.19 -3.98 5.00
CA VAL A 106 3.00 -4.06 6.21
C VAL A 106 2.05 -4.14 7.41
N VAL A 107 2.22 -5.17 8.24
CA VAL A 107 1.46 -5.30 9.48
C VAL A 107 2.06 -4.34 10.49
N LEU A 108 1.36 -3.23 10.76
CA LEU A 108 1.81 -2.21 11.72
C LEU A 108 1.65 -2.68 13.17
N ASP A 109 0.67 -3.55 13.42
CA ASP A 109 0.35 -4.13 14.73
C ASP A 109 0.32 -5.67 14.66
N PRO A 110 1.47 -6.33 14.55
CA PRO A 110 1.51 -7.79 14.47
C PRO A 110 0.92 -8.43 15.74
N PRO A 111 0.21 -9.56 15.62
CA PRO A 111 -0.20 -10.33 16.78
C PRO A 111 1.00 -10.72 17.63
N LEU A 112 0.79 -10.90 18.93
CA LEU A 112 1.83 -11.41 19.83
C LEU A 112 2.33 -12.79 19.37
N PRO A 113 3.55 -13.19 19.73
CA PRO A 113 4.08 -14.52 19.42
C PRO A 113 3.10 -15.63 19.85
N GLY A 114 2.83 -16.57 18.97
CA GLY A 114 1.87 -17.66 19.21
C GLY A 114 0.39 -17.28 19.00
N GLN A 115 0.11 -16.06 18.57
CA GLN A 115 -1.23 -15.64 18.17
C GLN A 115 -1.35 -15.53 16.66
N VAL A 116 -2.59 -15.66 16.17
CA VAL A 116 -2.98 -15.40 14.78
C VAL A 116 -4.11 -14.38 14.78
N ARG A 117 -4.22 -13.64 13.68
CA ARG A 117 -5.37 -12.79 13.39
C ARG A 117 -6.12 -13.41 12.22
N THR A 118 -7.39 -13.73 12.42
CA THR A 118 -8.30 -14.15 11.36
C THR A 118 -9.27 -13.03 11.05
N ALA A 119 -9.63 -12.87 9.79
CA ALA A 119 -10.59 -11.87 9.33
C ALA A 119 -11.75 -12.53 8.60
N ALA A 120 -12.94 -11.95 8.73
CA ALA A 120 -14.12 -12.31 7.98
C ALA A 120 -14.81 -11.05 7.45
N VAL A 121 -15.19 -11.04 6.18
CA VAL A 121 -16.00 -9.98 5.58
C VAL A 121 -17.46 -10.26 5.92
N THR A 122 -18.04 -9.41 6.76
CA THR A 122 -19.41 -9.53 7.27
C THR A 122 -20.44 -8.79 6.41
N ALA A 123 -19.98 -7.74 5.70
CA ALA A 123 -20.77 -6.99 4.74
C ALA A 123 -19.89 -6.59 3.55
N LEU A 124 -20.47 -6.47 2.37
CA LEU A 124 -19.80 -5.95 1.17
C LEU A 124 -20.82 -5.21 0.31
N ASP A 125 -20.68 -3.90 0.26
CA ASP A 125 -21.58 -2.99 -0.46
C ASP A 125 -20.82 -2.36 -1.62
N LEU A 126 -21.43 -2.36 -2.81
CA LEU A 126 -20.90 -1.62 -3.96
C LEU A 126 -21.02 -0.12 -3.67
N ALA A 127 -19.89 0.55 -3.56
CA ALA A 127 -19.83 1.98 -3.25
C ALA A 127 -19.86 2.84 -4.53
N ALA A 128 -19.14 2.41 -5.58
CA ALA A 128 -19.11 3.12 -6.86
C ALA A 128 -18.72 2.18 -8.02
N THR A 129 -19.08 2.60 -9.23
CA THR A 129 -18.68 1.95 -10.48
C THR A 129 -18.27 3.04 -11.48
N ALA A 130 -17.14 2.87 -12.16
CA ALA A 130 -16.72 3.75 -13.24
C ALA A 130 -17.67 3.66 -14.43
N GLU A 131 -17.77 4.74 -15.22
CA GLU A 131 -18.67 4.81 -16.40
C GLU A 131 -18.41 3.70 -17.43
N ASP A 132 -17.14 3.27 -17.58
CA ASP A 132 -16.73 2.20 -18.50
C ASP A 132 -16.84 0.79 -17.92
N ASP A 133 -17.37 0.64 -16.71
CA ASP A 133 -17.50 -0.60 -15.93
C ASP A 133 -16.16 -1.36 -15.76
N ARG A 134 -15.03 -0.66 -15.87
CA ARG A 134 -13.69 -1.26 -15.72
C ARG A 134 -13.12 -1.11 -14.31
N ARG A 135 -13.76 -0.28 -13.45
CA ARG A 135 -13.41 -0.12 -12.04
C ARG A 135 -14.63 -0.21 -11.17
N ARG A 136 -14.48 -0.82 -10.02
CA ARG A 136 -15.53 -0.91 -8.98
C ARG A 136 -14.91 -0.68 -7.62
N ALA A 137 -15.59 0.12 -6.81
CA ALA A 137 -15.24 0.32 -5.41
C ALA A 137 -16.26 -0.36 -4.50
N TYR A 138 -15.77 -1.05 -3.48
CA TYR A 138 -16.62 -1.67 -2.46
C TYR A 138 -16.24 -1.13 -1.08
N ARG A 139 -17.27 -0.96 -0.24
CA ARG A 139 -17.12 -0.85 1.21
C ARG A 139 -17.31 -2.23 1.81
N ALA A 140 -16.37 -2.66 2.63
CA ALA A 140 -16.39 -3.95 3.31
C ALA A 140 -16.46 -3.75 4.82
N GLY A 141 -17.46 -4.31 5.48
CA GLY A 141 -17.44 -4.52 6.92
C GLY A 141 -16.58 -5.75 7.22
N VAL A 142 -15.53 -5.58 8.01
CA VAL A 142 -14.58 -6.64 8.34
C VAL A 142 -14.53 -6.85 9.84
N THR A 143 -14.72 -8.07 10.29
CA THR A 143 -14.48 -8.49 11.67
C THR A 143 -13.20 -9.28 11.75
N THR A 144 -12.29 -8.89 12.64
CA THR A 144 -11.06 -9.62 12.93
C THR A 144 -11.14 -10.26 14.32
N SER A 145 -10.51 -11.42 14.49
CA SER A 145 -10.32 -12.10 15.77
C SER A 145 -8.84 -12.39 15.96
N THR A 146 -8.25 -11.91 17.05
CA THR A 146 -6.84 -12.11 17.38
C THR A 146 -6.70 -12.94 18.63
N GLY A 147 -6.02 -14.08 18.55
CA GLY A 147 -5.84 -15.00 19.67
C GLY A 147 -5.01 -16.22 19.30
N PRO A 148 -4.88 -17.21 20.18
CA PRO A 148 -4.17 -18.43 19.88
C PRO A 148 -4.88 -19.22 18.77
N PRO A 149 -4.14 -19.96 17.90
CA PRO A 149 -4.75 -20.78 16.86
C PRO A 149 -5.81 -21.73 17.43
N GLY A 150 -7.03 -21.68 16.89
CA GLY A 150 -8.14 -22.51 17.33
C GLY A 150 -8.73 -22.16 18.71
N GLY A 151 -8.24 -21.11 19.37
CA GLY A 151 -8.72 -20.62 20.65
C GLY A 151 -9.67 -19.43 20.53
N THR A 152 -10.14 -18.93 21.70
CA THR A 152 -10.94 -17.72 21.77
C THR A 152 -10.05 -16.49 21.57
N GLY A 153 -10.42 -15.63 20.60
CA GLY A 153 -9.72 -14.40 20.30
C GLY A 153 -10.48 -13.14 20.71
N VAL A 154 -9.77 -12.03 20.72
CA VAL A 154 -10.36 -10.69 20.88
C VAL A 154 -10.87 -10.24 19.52
N ALA A 155 -12.16 -9.94 19.43
CA ALA A 155 -12.80 -9.47 18.21
C ALA A 155 -12.73 -7.95 18.09
N ALA A 156 -12.53 -7.47 16.86
CA ALA A 156 -12.65 -6.07 16.48
C ALA A 156 -13.36 -5.99 15.12
N ALA A 157 -14.15 -4.94 14.91
CA ALA A 157 -14.84 -4.67 13.65
C ALA A 157 -14.40 -3.31 13.10
N ALA A 158 -14.23 -3.23 11.79
CA ALA A 158 -13.89 -1.99 11.08
C ALA A 158 -14.47 -2.01 9.67
N ASP A 159 -14.69 -0.83 9.11
CA ASP A 159 -14.95 -0.66 7.68
C ASP A 159 -13.62 -0.53 6.94
N ALA A 160 -13.62 -0.99 5.71
CA ALA A 160 -12.52 -0.84 4.77
C ALA A 160 -13.07 -0.62 3.35
N TYR A 161 -12.27 0.02 2.51
CA TYR A 161 -12.63 0.33 1.14
C TYR A 161 -11.63 -0.33 0.21
N VAL A 162 -12.14 -0.90 -0.89
CA VAL A 162 -11.31 -1.59 -1.87
C VAL A 162 -11.73 -1.21 -3.27
N VAL A 163 -10.77 -0.85 -4.12
CA VAL A 163 -10.99 -0.55 -5.53
C VAL A 163 -10.40 -1.68 -6.37
N LEU A 164 -11.21 -2.20 -7.28
CA LEU A 164 -10.83 -3.23 -8.23
C LEU A 164 -10.82 -2.66 -9.64
N ALA A 165 -9.90 -3.19 -10.46
CA ALA A 165 -9.85 -2.93 -11.89
C ALA A 165 -9.95 -4.23 -12.67
N ARG A 166 -10.72 -4.19 -13.77
CA ARG A 166 -10.84 -5.30 -14.70
C ARG A 166 -9.60 -5.37 -15.57
N GLN A 167 -8.95 -6.53 -15.56
CA GLN A 167 -7.75 -6.80 -16.34
C GLN A 167 -8.11 -7.16 -17.79
N PRO A 168 -7.15 -7.10 -18.74
CA PRO A 168 -7.39 -7.46 -20.14
C PRO A 168 -7.90 -8.90 -20.37
N ASP A 169 -7.56 -9.82 -19.48
CA ASP A 169 -8.01 -11.23 -19.49
C ASP A 169 -9.41 -11.42 -18.91
N GLY A 170 -10.05 -10.33 -18.45
CA GLY A 170 -11.40 -10.33 -17.87
C GLY A 170 -11.45 -10.55 -16.36
N HIS A 171 -10.31 -10.87 -15.72
CA HIS A 171 -10.23 -10.99 -14.26
C HIS A 171 -10.32 -9.62 -13.58
N TRP A 172 -10.82 -9.63 -12.36
CA TRP A 172 -10.79 -8.46 -11.48
C TRP A 172 -9.66 -8.60 -10.48
N LEU A 173 -8.88 -7.52 -10.30
CA LEU A 173 -7.81 -7.48 -9.31
C LEU A 173 -7.89 -6.15 -8.53
N VAL A 174 -7.50 -6.21 -7.26
CA VAL A 174 -7.46 -5.05 -6.38
C VAL A 174 -6.30 -4.14 -6.77
N VAL A 175 -6.59 -2.87 -6.96
CA VAL A 175 -5.59 -1.82 -7.28
C VAL A 175 -5.30 -0.92 -6.10
N ALA A 176 -6.27 -0.75 -5.17
CA ALA A 176 -6.09 0.04 -3.96
C ALA A 176 -6.96 -0.51 -2.82
N ASP A 177 -6.50 -0.35 -1.57
CA ASP A 177 -7.28 -0.53 -0.36
C ASP A 177 -6.99 0.59 0.65
N ALA A 178 -8.00 0.99 1.43
CA ALA A 178 -7.89 2.03 2.44
C ALA A 178 -8.87 1.77 3.60
N SER A 179 -8.60 2.42 4.74
CA SER A 179 -9.53 2.47 5.89
C SER A 179 -10.59 3.57 5.76
N GLU A 180 -10.43 4.49 4.81
CA GLU A 180 -11.32 5.60 4.52
C GLU A 180 -11.74 5.60 3.04
N PRO A 181 -12.88 6.22 2.67
CA PRO A 181 -13.29 6.35 1.27
C PRO A 181 -12.17 6.97 0.42
N LEU A 182 -11.84 6.34 -0.69
CA LEU A 182 -10.89 6.86 -1.67
C LEU A 182 -11.60 7.90 -2.53
N GLU A 183 -11.32 9.18 -2.31
CA GLU A 183 -11.87 10.27 -3.11
C GLU A 183 -11.24 10.26 -4.51
N GLY A 184 -12.07 10.18 -5.56
CA GLY A 184 -11.66 10.38 -6.96
C GLY A 184 -11.10 9.17 -7.70
N ASP A 185 -11.10 7.97 -7.13
CA ASP A 185 -10.48 6.76 -7.75
C ASP A 185 -11.47 5.87 -8.54
N VAL A 186 -12.69 6.35 -8.82
CA VAL A 186 -13.69 5.59 -9.59
C VAL A 186 -14.11 6.32 -10.84
#